data_6946b6e046cbedbb5799f93d6fe8ec89
#
_entry.id   6946b6e046cbedbb5799f93d6fe8ec89
#
_cell.length_a   1.000
_cell.length_b   1.000
_cell.length_c   1.000
_cell.angle_alpha   90.00
_cell.angle_beta   90.00
_cell.angle_gamma   90.00
#
_symmetry.space_group_name_H-M   'P 1'
#
loop_
_entity.id
_entity.type
_entity.pdbx_description
1 polymer ?
#
loop_
_entity_poly.entity_id
_entity_poly.type
_entity_poly.pdbx_seq_one_letter_code
_entity_poly.pdbx_strand_id
1 'polypeptide(L)'
;MKIVQNYLQFLSGKRPRCEIDPDVAVAVGAGMYAGIKERQQAVRDVLLTDICPFTLGTEIIHGDPKGPAIMSPIIERNSVLPISRVERYWTVHQFQEYCDITILQGEHRYADQNLELGRIRVPVPLARREDQREAVDVRFTYDINGILEVDVTVVSTKEHFSKVIVNKDIQLTPEQIEERRKELQKIKIHPREQEKNR
;
A
#
# COMPACT_ATOMS: atom_id res chain seq x y z
N MET A 1 -30.49 9.94 -2.82
CA MET A 1 -30.88 10.27 -4.24
C MET A 1 -31.88 9.25 -4.74
N LYS A 2 -33.15 9.67 -5.04
CA LYS A 2 -34.22 8.78 -5.52
C LYS A 2 -33.88 8.09 -6.86
N ILE A 3 -33.20 8.79 -7.77
CA ILE A 3 -32.80 8.26 -9.08
C ILE A 3 -31.91 7.03 -8.94
N VAL A 4 -30.91 7.08 -8.06
CA VAL A 4 -29.99 5.94 -7.81
C VAL A 4 -30.75 4.74 -7.24
N GLN A 5 -31.66 4.98 -6.30
CA GLN A 5 -32.49 3.91 -5.73
C GLN A 5 -33.38 3.26 -6.78
N ASN A 6 -34.02 4.04 -7.64
CA ASN A 6 -34.88 3.54 -8.71
C ASN A 6 -34.06 2.73 -9.75
N TYR A 7 -32.87 3.21 -10.10
CA TYR A 7 -31.99 2.51 -11.04
C TYR A 7 -31.48 1.19 -10.48
N LEU A 8 -31.05 1.17 -9.20
CA LEU A 8 -30.66 -0.06 -8.52
C LEU A 8 -31.82 -1.05 -8.38
N GLN A 9 -33.04 -0.56 -8.10
CA GLN A 9 -34.22 -1.39 -8.06
C GLN A 9 -34.55 -1.99 -9.44
N PHE A 10 -34.38 -1.21 -10.51
CA PHE A 10 -34.57 -1.69 -11.88
C PHE A 10 -33.56 -2.79 -12.24
N LEU A 11 -32.28 -2.62 -11.89
CA LEU A 11 -31.24 -3.59 -12.20
C LEU A 11 -31.34 -4.88 -11.36
N SER A 12 -31.64 -4.76 -10.07
CA SER A 12 -31.60 -5.89 -9.12
C SER A 12 -32.94 -6.54 -8.85
N GLY A 13 -34.05 -5.92 -9.27
CA GLY A 13 -35.39 -6.35 -8.90
C GLY A 13 -35.76 -6.14 -7.44
N LYS A 14 -34.82 -5.62 -6.62
CA LYS A 14 -34.99 -5.41 -5.17
C LYS A 14 -34.86 -3.94 -4.81
N ARG A 15 -35.71 -3.49 -3.90
CA ARG A 15 -35.64 -2.12 -3.39
C ARG A 15 -34.41 -1.98 -2.49
N PRO A 16 -33.47 -1.04 -2.79
CA PRO A 16 -32.31 -0.81 -1.96
C PRO A 16 -32.73 -0.24 -0.59
N ARG A 17 -32.10 -0.73 0.47
CA ARG A 17 -32.27 -0.21 1.83
C ARG A 17 -31.29 0.92 2.07
N CYS A 18 -31.71 1.95 2.79
CA CYS A 18 -30.88 3.03 3.27
C CYS A 18 -31.18 3.19 4.76
N GLU A 19 -30.34 2.62 5.60
CA GLU A 19 -30.54 2.57 7.07
C GLU A 19 -29.86 3.74 7.80
N ILE A 20 -28.89 4.38 7.13
CA ILE A 20 -28.15 5.53 7.66
C ILE A 20 -28.39 6.73 6.76
N ASP A 21 -28.57 7.90 7.38
CA ASP A 21 -28.65 9.16 6.65
C ASP A 21 -27.32 9.38 5.89
N PRO A 22 -27.37 9.54 4.54
CA PRO A 22 -26.18 9.78 3.73
C PRO A 22 -25.32 10.95 4.20
N ASP A 23 -25.91 11.99 4.76
CA ASP A 23 -25.23 13.21 5.19
C ASP A 23 -24.35 12.99 6.42
N VAL A 24 -24.67 11.98 7.24
CA VAL A 24 -23.89 11.62 8.42
C VAL A 24 -23.13 10.29 8.31
N ALA A 25 -23.33 9.54 7.22
CA ALA A 25 -22.78 8.19 7.07
C ALA A 25 -21.25 8.14 7.19
N VAL A 26 -20.56 9.14 6.64
CA VAL A 26 -19.09 9.25 6.73
C VAL A 26 -18.64 9.50 8.16
N ALA A 27 -19.32 10.38 8.89
CA ALA A 27 -19.01 10.69 10.29
C ALA A 27 -19.25 9.49 11.21
N VAL A 28 -20.35 8.77 10.99
CA VAL A 28 -20.65 7.52 11.71
C VAL A 28 -19.58 6.46 11.45
N GLY A 29 -19.19 6.25 10.18
CA GLY A 29 -18.13 5.32 9.80
C GLY A 29 -16.79 5.69 10.44
N ALA A 30 -16.39 6.96 10.43
CA ALA A 30 -15.18 7.44 11.08
C ALA A 30 -15.20 7.22 12.60
N GLY A 31 -16.35 7.44 13.24
CA GLY A 31 -16.53 7.17 14.67
C GLY A 31 -16.40 5.68 15.01
N MET A 32 -17.00 4.81 14.20
CA MET A 32 -16.86 3.35 14.34
C MET A 32 -15.40 2.92 14.17
N TYR A 33 -14.70 3.44 13.18
CA TYR A 33 -13.29 3.14 12.94
C TYR A 33 -12.39 3.57 14.11
N ALA A 34 -12.63 4.77 14.68
CA ALA A 34 -11.94 5.23 15.86
C ALA A 34 -12.20 4.30 17.06
N GLY A 35 -13.45 3.88 17.26
CA GLY A 35 -13.83 2.93 18.32
C GLY A 35 -13.15 1.56 18.16
N ILE A 36 -13.01 1.06 16.94
CA ILE A 36 -12.27 -0.18 16.65
C ILE A 36 -10.79 -0.03 17.04
N LYS A 37 -10.16 1.09 16.66
CA LYS A 37 -8.75 1.38 17.00
C LYS A 37 -8.53 1.49 18.51
N GLU A 38 -9.49 2.07 19.25
CA GLU A 38 -9.46 2.18 20.70
C GLU A 38 -9.93 0.91 21.43
N ARG A 39 -10.29 -0.14 20.69
CA ARG A 39 -10.80 -1.43 21.23
C ARG A 39 -12.02 -1.26 22.12
N GLN A 40 -12.91 -0.34 21.80
CA GLN A 40 -14.15 -0.11 22.55
C GLN A 40 -15.08 -1.32 22.45
N GLN A 41 -15.74 -1.68 23.57
CA GLN A 41 -16.65 -2.84 23.60
C GLN A 41 -17.83 -2.73 22.62
N ALA A 42 -18.33 -1.52 22.40
CA ALA A 42 -19.48 -1.27 21.52
C ALA A 42 -19.26 -1.67 20.05
N VAL A 43 -18.00 -1.75 19.59
CA VAL A 43 -17.62 -2.10 18.22
C VAL A 43 -16.72 -3.34 18.16
N ARG A 44 -16.64 -4.12 19.23
CA ARG A 44 -15.75 -5.28 19.36
C ARG A 44 -16.01 -6.35 18.32
N ASP A 45 -17.27 -6.51 17.93
CA ASP A 45 -17.70 -7.54 16.97
C ASP A 45 -17.63 -7.05 15.52
N VAL A 46 -17.24 -5.80 15.28
CA VAL A 46 -17.05 -5.25 13.95
C VAL A 46 -15.62 -5.55 13.50
N LEU A 47 -15.47 -6.47 12.55
CA LEU A 47 -14.21 -6.77 11.90
C LEU A 47 -14.10 -5.93 10.62
N LEU A 48 -13.14 -5.00 10.60
CA LEU A 48 -12.76 -4.30 9.38
C LEU A 48 -11.58 -5.01 8.75
N THR A 49 -11.80 -5.58 7.57
CA THR A 49 -10.75 -6.23 6.79
C THR A 49 -10.46 -5.37 5.57
N ASP A 50 -9.21 -4.95 5.45
CA ASP A 50 -8.73 -4.20 4.29
C ASP A 50 -8.00 -5.12 3.31
N ILE A 51 -7.88 -4.71 2.06
CA ILE A 51 -7.22 -5.46 0.99
C ILE A 51 -6.20 -4.61 0.27
N CYS A 52 -5.20 -5.26 -0.32
CA CYS A 52 -4.25 -4.62 -1.23
C CYS A 52 -4.99 -4.27 -2.54
N PRO A 53 -5.13 -2.98 -2.90
CA PRO A 53 -5.95 -2.59 -4.06
C PRO A 53 -5.28 -2.89 -5.40
N PHE A 54 -3.95 -3.03 -5.43
CA PHE A 54 -3.15 -3.29 -6.62
C PHE A 54 -2.08 -4.35 -6.34
N THR A 55 -1.68 -5.07 -7.38
CA THR A 55 -0.54 -5.98 -7.29
C THR A 55 0.75 -5.20 -7.05
N LEU A 56 1.52 -5.67 -6.08
CA LEU A 56 2.85 -5.16 -5.73
C LEU A 56 3.89 -6.21 -6.10
N GLY A 57 4.96 -5.77 -6.74
CA GLY A 57 6.00 -6.69 -7.19
C GLY A 57 7.31 -6.00 -7.54
N THR A 58 8.19 -6.74 -8.16
CA THR A 58 9.48 -6.24 -8.62
C THR A 58 9.71 -6.53 -10.09
N GLU A 59 10.63 -5.82 -10.67
CA GLU A 59 11.11 -6.01 -12.04
C GLU A 59 12.04 -7.21 -12.11
N ILE A 60 11.82 -8.10 -13.09
CA ILE A 60 12.72 -9.19 -13.40
C ILE A 60 13.00 -9.26 -14.92
N ILE A 61 14.16 -9.78 -15.27
CA ILE A 61 14.50 -10.15 -16.63
C ILE A 61 14.30 -11.65 -16.75
N HIS A 62 13.46 -12.08 -17.69
CA HIS A 62 13.16 -13.48 -17.90
C HIS A 62 13.63 -13.92 -19.29
N GLY A 63 14.53 -14.90 -19.33
CA GLY A 63 15.07 -15.45 -20.58
C GLY A 63 16.19 -14.59 -21.17
N ASP A 64 15.94 -13.85 -22.24
CA ASP A 64 16.95 -13.02 -22.91
C ASP A 64 17.30 -11.79 -22.04
N PRO A 65 18.58 -11.60 -21.64
CA PRO A 65 19.02 -10.42 -20.86
C PRO A 65 18.76 -9.07 -21.55
N LYS A 66 18.53 -9.07 -22.85
CA LYS A 66 18.17 -7.89 -23.65
C LYS A 66 16.66 -7.77 -23.88
N GLY A 67 15.90 -8.73 -23.40
CA GLY A 67 14.45 -8.73 -23.50
C GLY A 67 13.81 -7.66 -22.61
N PRO A 68 12.51 -7.39 -22.80
CA PRO A 68 11.79 -6.46 -21.95
C PRO A 68 11.68 -7.02 -20.53
N ALA A 69 11.89 -6.16 -19.55
CA ALA A 69 11.68 -6.48 -18.15
C ALA A 69 10.18 -6.73 -17.86
N ILE A 70 9.90 -7.73 -17.09
CA ILE A 70 8.54 -8.09 -16.70
C ILE A 70 8.35 -7.89 -15.19
N MET A 71 7.12 -7.63 -14.79
CA MET A 71 6.73 -7.55 -13.39
C MET A 71 6.56 -8.95 -12.81
N SER A 72 7.29 -9.24 -11.74
CA SER A 72 7.08 -10.42 -10.89
C SER A 72 6.24 -10.03 -9.68
N PRO A 73 5.01 -10.52 -9.53
CA PRO A 73 4.16 -10.20 -8.40
C PRO A 73 4.69 -10.85 -7.11
N ILE A 74 4.65 -10.09 -6.01
CA ILE A 74 4.99 -10.57 -4.66
C ILE A 74 3.74 -10.54 -3.77
N ILE A 75 2.97 -9.45 -3.80
CA ILE A 75 1.66 -9.36 -3.16
C ILE A 75 0.64 -9.13 -4.26
N GLU A 76 -0.26 -10.07 -4.44
CA GLU A 76 -1.31 -9.96 -5.43
C GLU A 76 -2.42 -9.00 -4.98
N ARG A 77 -3.05 -8.35 -5.94
CA ARG A 77 -4.27 -7.59 -5.77
C ARG A 77 -5.33 -8.39 -5.00
N ASN A 78 -6.11 -7.72 -4.16
CA ASN A 78 -7.14 -8.29 -3.29
C ASN A 78 -6.62 -9.18 -2.15
N SER A 79 -5.30 -9.26 -1.94
CA SER A 79 -4.74 -9.90 -0.74
C SER A 79 -5.19 -9.17 0.52
N VAL A 80 -5.60 -9.92 1.55
CA VAL A 80 -6.07 -9.38 2.84
C VAL A 80 -4.89 -8.80 3.62
N LEU A 81 -5.09 -7.60 4.19
CA LEU A 81 -4.09 -6.89 5.00
C LEU A 81 -4.27 -7.17 6.51
N PRO A 82 -3.19 -7.17 7.30
CA PRO A 82 -1.80 -7.03 6.90
C PRO A 82 -1.26 -8.29 6.23
N ILE A 83 -0.28 -8.14 5.33
CA ILE A 83 0.32 -9.27 4.62
C ILE A 83 1.83 -9.10 4.49
N SER A 84 2.57 -10.22 4.60
CA SER A 84 3.99 -10.30 4.32
C SER A 84 4.26 -11.47 3.39
N ARG A 85 4.99 -11.24 2.31
CA ARG A 85 5.40 -12.23 1.32
C ARG A 85 6.87 -12.08 1.00
N VAL A 86 7.53 -13.20 0.74
CA VAL A 86 8.94 -13.24 0.35
C VAL A 86 9.08 -14.07 -0.91
N GLU A 87 9.85 -13.52 -1.86
CA GLU A 87 10.23 -14.20 -3.09
C GLU A 87 11.73 -14.16 -3.28
N ARG A 88 12.28 -15.21 -3.86
CA ARG A 88 13.72 -15.34 -4.11
C ARG A 88 14.04 -15.03 -5.56
N TYR A 89 15.02 -14.17 -5.75
CA TYR A 89 15.55 -13.78 -7.05
C TYR A 89 17.03 -14.04 -7.13
N TRP A 90 17.55 -14.05 -8.36
CA TRP A 90 18.97 -14.27 -8.65
C TRP A 90 19.51 -13.16 -9.52
N THR A 91 20.80 -12.87 -9.38
CA THR A 91 21.51 -11.93 -10.24
C THR A 91 21.40 -12.36 -11.71
N VAL A 92 21.22 -11.39 -12.63
CA VAL A 92 21.05 -11.66 -14.05
C VAL A 92 22.39 -11.94 -14.73
N HIS A 93 23.40 -11.13 -14.39
CA HIS A 93 24.73 -11.20 -14.99
C HIS A 93 25.75 -11.81 -14.05
N GLN A 94 26.79 -12.40 -14.67
CA GLN A 94 28.00 -12.81 -13.95
C GLN A 94 28.72 -11.55 -13.45
N PHE A 95 29.40 -11.66 -12.31
CA PHE A 95 30.20 -10.59 -11.72
C PHE A 95 29.41 -9.29 -11.49
N GLN A 96 28.09 -9.40 -11.30
CA GLN A 96 27.23 -8.29 -10.94
C GLN A 96 27.56 -7.86 -9.50
N GLU A 97 27.92 -6.58 -9.32
CA GLU A 97 28.28 -6.01 -8.01
C GLU A 97 27.07 -5.50 -7.21
N TYR A 98 25.97 -5.21 -7.91
CA TYR A 98 24.76 -4.66 -7.33
C TYR A 98 23.53 -5.34 -7.90
N CYS A 99 22.51 -5.50 -7.07
CA CYS A 99 21.17 -5.88 -7.49
C CYS A 99 20.23 -4.70 -7.28
N ASP A 100 19.63 -4.20 -8.35
CA ASP A 100 18.63 -3.14 -8.28
C ASP A 100 17.24 -3.78 -8.17
N ILE A 101 16.57 -3.55 -7.06
CA ILE A 101 15.20 -4.01 -6.80
C ILE A 101 14.27 -2.82 -7.07
N THR A 102 13.59 -2.83 -8.21
CA THR A 102 12.58 -1.84 -8.58
C THR A 102 11.24 -2.28 -8.00
N ILE A 103 10.61 -1.43 -7.21
CA ILE A 103 9.34 -1.71 -6.54
C ILE A 103 8.23 -1.16 -7.42
N LEU A 104 7.35 -2.04 -7.89
CA LEU A 104 6.31 -1.74 -8.86
C LEU A 104 4.92 -1.98 -8.28
N GLN A 105 3.97 -1.15 -8.74
CA GLN A 105 2.55 -1.29 -8.47
C GLN A 105 1.78 -1.30 -9.78
N GLY A 106 0.94 -2.28 -10.00
CA GLY A 106 0.07 -2.37 -11.18
C GLY A 106 -0.24 -3.79 -11.58
N GLU A 107 -0.93 -3.91 -12.72
CA GLU A 107 -1.43 -5.21 -13.23
C GLU A 107 -0.83 -5.55 -14.61
N HIS A 108 0.05 -4.70 -15.13
CA HIS A 108 0.60 -4.93 -16.46
C HIS A 108 1.78 -5.91 -16.41
N ARG A 109 1.88 -6.75 -17.43
CA ARG A 109 2.94 -7.76 -17.54
C ARG A 109 4.34 -7.12 -17.65
N TYR A 110 4.47 -6.03 -18.41
CA TYR A 110 5.76 -5.36 -18.60
C TYR A 110 6.01 -4.36 -17.46
N ALA A 111 7.24 -4.34 -16.97
CA ALA A 111 7.63 -3.53 -15.82
C ALA A 111 7.43 -2.03 -16.05
N ASP A 112 7.78 -1.54 -17.23
CA ASP A 112 7.68 -0.14 -17.65
C ASP A 112 6.25 0.40 -17.79
N GLN A 113 5.25 -0.48 -17.81
CA GLN A 113 3.83 -0.14 -17.87
C GLN A 113 3.17 -0.08 -16.47
N ASN A 114 3.95 -0.30 -15.43
CA ASN A 114 3.50 -0.23 -14.04
C ASN A 114 4.07 1.01 -13.35
N LEU A 115 3.46 1.41 -12.25
CA LEU A 115 3.92 2.55 -11.46
C LEU A 115 5.16 2.15 -10.64
N GLU A 116 6.29 2.83 -10.85
CA GLU A 116 7.46 2.69 -9.98
C GLU A 116 7.24 3.45 -8.67
N LEU A 117 7.21 2.73 -7.56
CA LEU A 117 7.10 3.30 -6.21
C LEU A 117 8.47 3.66 -5.62
N GLY A 118 9.52 3.00 -6.09
CA GLY A 118 10.89 3.25 -5.66
C GLY A 118 11.85 2.15 -6.05
N ARG A 119 13.12 2.35 -5.67
CA ARG A 119 14.20 1.41 -5.97
C ARG A 119 15.13 1.24 -4.78
N ILE A 120 15.63 0.02 -4.59
CA ILE A 120 16.66 -0.32 -3.61
C ILE A 120 17.84 -0.89 -4.37
N ARG A 121 19.02 -0.30 -4.19
CA ARG A 121 20.28 -0.86 -4.70
C ARG A 121 20.98 -1.61 -3.59
N VAL A 122 21.22 -2.89 -3.82
CA VAL A 122 21.81 -3.81 -2.87
C VAL A 122 23.16 -4.29 -3.41
N PRO A 123 24.28 -4.08 -2.71
CA PRO A 123 25.54 -4.67 -3.08
C PRO A 123 25.45 -6.20 -2.91
N VAL A 124 26.01 -6.92 -3.86
CA VAL A 124 26.07 -8.38 -3.83
C VAL A 124 27.51 -8.86 -4.00
N PRO A 125 27.90 -9.96 -3.36
CA PRO A 125 29.24 -10.51 -3.53
C PRO A 125 29.48 -10.89 -4.99
N LEU A 126 30.69 -10.59 -5.47
CA LEU A 126 31.12 -11.03 -6.77
C LEU A 126 31.12 -12.56 -6.85
N ALA A 127 30.53 -13.10 -7.90
CA ALA A 127 30.57 -14.52 -8.18
C ALA A 127 32.02 -15.00 -8.34
N ARG A 128 32.36 -16.10 -7.65
CA ARG A 128 33.70 -16.72 -7.73
C ARG A 128 33.87 -17.66 -8.93
N ARG A 129 32.73 -18.06 -9.55
CA ARG A 129 32.68 -18.98 -10.70
C ARG A 129 31.71 -18.42 -11.74
N GLU A 130 31.94 -18.76 -13.00
CA GLU A 130 31.13 -18.28 -14.12
C GLU A 130 29.66 -18.72 -14.07
N ASP A 131 29.37 -19.87 -13.45
CA ASP A 131 28.02 -20.43 -13.32
C ASP A 131 27.28 -19.98 -12.05
N GLN A 132 27.99 -19.26 -11.18
CA GLN A 132 27.43 -18.84 -9.89
C GLN A 132 26.56 -17.58 -10.05
N ARG A 133 25.34 -17.65 -9.49
CA ARG A 133 24.42 -16.52 -9.32
C ARG A 133 24.22 -16.25 -7.84
N GLU A 134 24.20 -14.99 -7.47
CA GLU A 134 23.86 -14.62 -6.10
C GLU A 134 22.35 -14.56 -5.95
N ALA A 135 21.86 -15.10 -4.84
CA ALA A 135 20.44 -15.09 -4.52
C ALA A 135 20.12 -13.95 -3.54
N VAL A 136 19.01 -13.30 -3.76
CA VAL A 136 18.45 -12.29 -2.87
C VAL A 136 17.00 -12.64 -2.54
N ASP A 137 16.67 -12.59 -1.26
CA ASP A 137 15.30 -12.74 -0.77
C ASP A 137 14.68 -11.34 -0.64
N VAL A 138 13.61 -11.10 -1.36
CA VAL A 138 12.88 -9.84 -1.35
C VAL A 138 11.56 -10.06 -0.63
N ARG A 139 11.38 -9.39 0.50
CA ARG A 139 10.17 -9.43 1.31
C ARG A 139 9.40 -8.13 1.18
N PHE A 140 8.12 -8.23 0.89
CA PHE A 140 7.17 -7.13 0.96
C PHE A 140 6.26 -7.34 2.16
N THR A 141 6.18 -6.35 3.03
CA THR A 141 5.24 -6.30 4.15
C THR A 141 4.34 -5.09 3.98
N TYR A 142 3.04 -5.31 3.82
CA TYR A 142 2.06 -4.26 3.63
C TYR A 142 1.10 -4.23 4.80
N ASP A 143 1.06 -3.11 5.52
CA ASP A 143 0.27 -2.96 6.73
C ASP A 143 -1.13 -2.40 6.45
N ILE A 144 -1.97 -2.37 7.49
CA ILE A 144 -3.33 -1.81 7.43
C ILE A 144 -3.38 -0.29 7.29
N ASN A 145 -2.25 0.42 7.40
CA ASN A 145 -2.16 1.88 7.23
C ASN A 145 -1.72 2.27 5.81
N GLY A 146 -1.51 1.27 4.93
CA GLY A 146 -1.04 1.50 3.57
C GLY A 146 0.48 1.75 3.49
N ILE A 147 1.23 1.31 4.48
CA ILE A 147 2.69 1.41 4.51
C ILE A 147 3.27 0.10 3.94
N LEU A 148 4.08 0.23 2.90
CA LEU A 148 4.83 -0.87 2.31
C LEU A 148 6.27 -0.83 2.81
N GLU A 149 6.67 -1.85 3.56
CA GLU A 149 8.06 -2.11 3.92
C GLU A 149 8.63 -3.16 2.98
N VAL A 150 9.78 -2.86 2.41
CA VAL A 150 10.50 -3.76 1.51
C VAL A 150 11.85 -4.08 2.11
N ASP A 151 12.04 -5.36 2.40
CA ASP A 151 13.26 -5.92 2.94
C ASP A 151 13.96 -6.77 1.90
N VAL A 152 15.25 -6.56 1.71
CA VAL A 152 16.09 -7.35 0.82
C VAL A 152 17.21 -7.97 1.61
N THR A 153 17.32 -9.29 1.55
CA THR A 153 18.39 -10.05 2.23
C THR A 153 19.25 -10.79 1.21
N VAL A 154 20.53 -10.52 1.20
CA VAL A 154 21.50 -11.26 0.39
C VAL A 154 21.72 -12.63 1.05
N VAL A 155 21.46 -13.71 0.30
CA VAL A 155 21.38 -15.06 0.90
C VAL A 155 22.73 -15.55 1.42
N SER A 156 23.83 -15.24 0.72
CA SER A 156 25.17 -15.68 1.07
C SER A 156 25.76 -14.93 2.27
N THR A 157 25.63 -13.60 2.30
CA THR A 157 26.24 -12.75 3.33
C THR A 157 25.33 -12.52 4.53
N LYS A 158 24.01 -12.73 4.37
CA LYS A 158 22.98 -12.40 5.34
C LYS A 158 22.83 -10.89 5.58
N GLU A 159 23.44 -10.07 4.75
CA GLU A 159 23.25 -8.63 4.80
C GLU A 159 21.81 -8.27 4.48
N HIS A 160 21.28 -7.30 5.22
CA HIS A 160 19.89 -6.90 5.19
C HIS A 160 19.77 -5.42 4.85
N PHE A 161 18.89 -5.12 3.90
CA PHE A 161 18.57 -3.78 3.44
C PHE A 161 17.07 -3.58 3.51
N SER A 162 16.63 -2.47 4.09
CA SER A 162 15.21 -2.15 4.23
C SER A 162 14.88 -0.78 3.68
N LYS A 163 13.71 -0.65 3.09
CA LYS A 163 13.14 0.62 2.63
C LYS A 163 11.65 0.65 2.92
N VAL A 164 11.23 1.70 3.60
CA VAL A 164 9.82 1.99 3.80
C VAL A 164 9.33 2.89 2.68
N ILE A 165 8.29 2.44 1.99
CA ILE A 165 7.61 3.21 0.96
C ILE A 165 6.27 3.63 1.52
N VAL A 166 6.10 4.92 1.59
CA VAL A 166 4.83 5.53 1.97
C VAL A 166 4.35 6.30 0.76
N ASN A 167 3.09 6.17 0.45
CA ASN A 167 2.50 6.87 -0.69
C ASN A 167 2.71 8.39 -0.51
N LYS A 168 3.56 9.00 -1.34
CA LYS A 168 3.95 10.40 -1.21
C LYS A 168 2.78 11.37 -1.32
N ASP A 169 1.69 10.94 -1.94
CA ASP A 169 0.48 11.75 -2.08
C ASP A 169 -0.29 11.93 -0.77
N ILE A 170 0.07 11.18 0.29
CA ILE A 170 -0.59 11.23 1.61
C ILE A 170 0.34 11.75 2.72
N GLN A 171 1.65 11.79 2.49
CA GLN A 171 2.60 12.30 3.50
C GLN A 171 2.72 13.83 3.45
N LEU A 172 1.96 14.44 4.33
CA LEU A 172 2.29 15.78 4.80
C LEU A 172 3.57 15.69 5.66
N THR A 173 4.56 16.52 5.36
CA THR A 173 5.71 16.66 6.26
C THR A 173 5.24 17.11 7.64
N PRO A 174 6.00 16.88 8.73
CA PRO A 174 5.64 17.37 10.06
C PRO A 174 5.29 18.86 10.06
N GLU A 175 5.97 19.66 9.24
CA GLU A 175 5.73 21.10 9.07
C GLU A 175 4.40 21.37 8.36
N GLN A 176 4.07 20.61 7.31
CA GLN A 176 2.78 20.70 6.61
C GLN A 176 1.60 20.25 7.48
N ILE A 177 1.82 19.27 8.37
CA ILE A 177 0.82 18.85 9.36
C ILE A 177 0.56 19.97 10.35
N GLU A 178 1.61 20.65 10.82
CA GLU A 178 1.49 21.77 11.76
C GLU A 178 0.80 22.98 11.11
N GLU A 179 1.11 23.29 9.86
CA GLU A 179 0.49 24.36 9.09
C GLU A 179 -0.99 24.08 8.85
N ARG A 180 -1.36 22.87 8.42
CA ARG A 180 -2.77 22.48 8.27
C ARG A 180 -3.52 22.42 9.61
N ARG A 181 -2.87 22.04 10.70
CA ARG A 181 -3.45 22.13 12.05
C ARG A 181 -3.79 23.58 12.43
N LYS A 182 -2.90 24.53 12.13
CA LYS A 182 -3.16 25.96 12.35
C LYS A 182 -4.30 26.49 11.49
N GLU A 183 -4.39 26.04 10.23
CA GLU A 183 -5.51 26.39 9.34
C GLU A 183 -6.82 25.80 9.86
N LEU A 184 -6.83 24.53 10.26
CA LEU A 184 -8.00 23.86 10.81
C LEU A 184 -8.47 24.50 12.15
N GLN A 185 -7.53 24.99 12.97
CA GLN A 185 -7.89 25.72 14.18
C GLN A 185 -8.59 27.04 13.91
N LYS A 186 -8.27 27.72 12.80
CA LYS A 186 -8.96 28.96 12.37
C LYS A 186 -10.38 28.69 11.89
N ILE A 187 -10.66 27.50 11.40
CA ILE A 187 -11.97 27.08 10.87
C ILE A 187 -12.84 26.42 11.96
N LYS A 188 -12.27 26.06 13.10
CA LYS A 188 -13.02 25.51 14.24
C LYS A 188 -13.87 26.61 14.89
N ILE A 189 -15.10 26.74 14.41
CA ILE A 189 -16.15 27.49 15.09
C ILE A 189 -16.62 26.60 16.24
N HIS A 190 -16.21 26.93 17.47
CA HIS A 190 -16.71 26.24 18.64
C HIS A 190 -18.21 26.57 18.79
N PRO A 191 -19.12 25.58 18.86
CA PRO A 191 -20.56 25.81 18.99
C PRO A 191 -20.95 26.69 20.21
N ARG A 192 -20.10 26.73 21.25
CA ARG A 192 -20.31 27.54 22.47
C ARG A 192 -20.11 29.04 22.30
N GLU A 193 -19.52 29.50 21.20
CA GLU A 193 -19.35 30.94 20.96
C GLU A 193 -20.55 31.57 20.22
N GLN A 194 -21.39 30.75 19.58
CA GLN A 194 -22.62 31.21 18.93
C GLN A 194 -23.77 31.47 19.94
N GLU A 195 -23.74 30.87 21.12
CA GLU A 195 -24.78 31.10 22.15
C GLU A 195 -24.56 32.34 23.02
N LYS A 196 -23.37 32.98 22.96
CA LYS A 196 -23.10 34.20 23.75
C LYS A 196 -23.47 35.49 23.05
N ASN A 197 -23.85 35.44 21.76
CA ASN A 197 -24.22 36.61 20.96
C ASN A 197 -25.71 36.62 20.53
N ARG A 198 -26.57 35.92 21.28
CA ARG A 198 -28.03 36.08 21.17
C ARG A 198 -28.63 36.55 22.47
#